data_086f10e2084af9714f27d1cd064136c0
#
_entry.id   086f10e2084af9714f27d1cd064136c0
#
_cell.length_a   1.000
_cell.length_b   1.000
_cell.length_c   1.000
_cell.angle_alpha   90.00
_cell.angle_beta   90.00
_cell.angle_gamma   90.00
#
_symmetry.space_group_name_H-M   'P 1'
#
loop_
_entity.id
_entity.type
_entity.pdbx_description
1 polymer ?
#
loop_
_entity_poly.entity_id
_entity_poly.type
_entity_poly.pdbx_seq_one_letter_code
_entity_poly.pdbx_strand_id
1 'polypeptide(L)'
;MNIHELFLLLPMTMALGQESTSTLVNPFNSEADIARGERTFQSQCASCHGRDGRGGNAGPDLSTGNFKRTSSDEGLFQIINKGVPGTVMPAFPLNPGPAWQVVAYIRSLSIGRRNQGGSGNARRGETVFVAQKCAGCHESSAPDLDGIGTRRTVAEIRESIVNPQADVPSQWWRFKAKTKDGRPISGLRLNEDTYSIQYRDAGGNLRSLLRSQLASFELDRTSPMPSVKDKLSAAEIEDLLAYLIARGVR
;
A
#
# COMPACT_ATOMS: atom_id res chain seq x y z
N MET A 1 60.44 -40.08 23.11
CA MET A 1 59.74 -38.87 23.62
C MET A 1 58.85 -38.35 22.43
N ASN A 2 57.61 -38.84 22.35
CA ASN A 2 56.70 -38.54 21.25
C ASN A 2 55.70 -37.46 21.71
N ILE A 3 55.73 -36.32 21.04
CA ILE A 3 54.79 -35.25 21.28
C ILE A 3 53.67 -35.41 20.20
N HIS A 4 52.48 -35.85 20.64
CA HIS A 4 51.27 -35.84 19.78
C HIS A 4 50.70 -34.45 19.76
N GLU A 5 50.75 -33.79 18.60
CA GLU A 5 50.00 -32.59 18.34
C GLU A 5 48.53 -32.96 18.11
N LEU A 6 47.68 -32.48 18.99
CA LEU A 6 46.23 -32.62 18.92
C LEU A 6 45.66 -31.44 18.10
N PHE A 7 45.38 -31.66 16.82
CA PHE A 7 44.66 -30.70 16.00
C PHE A 7 43.17 -30.64 16.43
N LEU A 8 42.80 -29.58 17.14
CA LEU A 8 41.39 -29.25 17.38
C LEU A 8 40.77 -28.71 16.09
N LEU A 9 39.93 -29.52 15.43
CA LEU A 9 39.04 -29.10 14.37
C LEU A 9 37.84 -28.34 14.99
N LEU A 10 37.85 -27.00 14.90
CA LEU A 10 36.65 -26.20 15.17
C LEU A 10 35.64 -26.38 14.02
N PRO A 11 34.37 -26.70 14.31
CA PRO A 11 33.35 -26.70 13.29
C PRO A 11 33.03 -25.26 12.85
N MET A 12 33.28 -24.98 11.58
CA MET A 12 32.92 -23.74 10.92
C MET A 12 31.40 -23.77 10.69
N THR A 13 30.62 -23.18 11.62
CA THR A 13 29.18 -22.97 11.44
C THR A 13 28.95 -21.95 10.33
N MET A 14 28.58 -22.41 9.14
CA MET A 14 28.03 -21.55 8.11
C MET A 14 26.73 -20.97 8.64
N ALA A 15 26.75 -19.69 8.98
CA ALA A 15 25.54 -18.91 9.16
C ALA A 15 24.86 -18.78 7.79
N LEU A 16 23.79 -19.53 7.58
CA LEU A 16 22.87 -19.32 6.49
C LEU A 16 22.23 -17.93 6.69
N GLY A 17 22.74 -16.95 5.96
CA GLY A 17 22.13 -15.63 5.88
C GLY A 17 20.69 -15.79 5.40
N GLN A 18 19.73 -15.53 6.28
CA GLN A 18 18.34 -15.35 5.87
C GLN A 18 18.30 -14.09 5.00
N GLU A 19 18.28 -14.27 3.68
CA GLU A 19 17.87 -13.19 2.78
C GLU A 19 16.46 -12.78 3.15
N SER A 20 16.34 -11.64 3.80
CA SER A 20 15.07 -10.96 4.00
C SER A 20 14.55 -10.59 2.61
N THR A 21 13.64 -11.38 2.06
CA THR A 21 12.88 -11.04 0.86
C THR A 21 11.97 -9.86 1.22
N SER A 22 12.51 -8.64 1.12
CA SER A 22 11.69 -7.44 1.14
C SER A 22 10.81 -7.49 -0.10
N THR A 23 9.55 -7.83 0.05
CA THR A 23 8.56 -7.73 -1.02
C THR A 23 8.47 -6.26 -1.39
N LEU A 24 8.95 -5.90 -2.59
CA LEU A 24 8.82 -4.55 -3.11
C LEU A 24 7.34 -4.21 -3.22
N VAL A 25 6.91 -3.26 -2.41
CA VAL A 25 5.55 -2.72 -2.48
C VAL A 25 5.48 -1.78 -3.68
N ASN A 26 4.44 -1.90 -4.49
CA ASN A 26 4.22 -1.01 -5.62
C ASN A 26 4.11 0.45 -5.14
N PRO A 27 5.02 1.36 -5.54
CA PRO A 27 4.96 2.76 -5.12
C PRO A 27 3.87 3.57 -5.86
N PHE A 28 3.28 3.01 -6.93
CA PHE A 28 2.26 3.65 -7.77
C PHE A 28 0.89 3.06 -7.46
N ASN A 29 0.21 3.59 -6.45
CA ASN A 29 -1.09 3.07 -5.99
C ASN A 29 -2.17 4.16 -5.84
N SER A 30 -1.93 5.38 -6.32
CA SER A 30 -2.94 6.42 -6.35
C SER A 30 -3.98 6.16 -7.43
N GLU A 31 -5.16 6.79 -7.33
CA GLU A 31 -6.18 6.73 -8.38
C GLU A 31 -5.64 7.20 -9.74
N ALA A 32 -4.82 8.26 -9.73
CA ALA A 32 -4.16 8.77 -10.93
C ALA A 32 -3.19 7.74 -11.55
N ASP A 33 -2.50 6.95 -10.74
CA ASP A 33 -1.61 5.89 -11.23
C ASP A 33 -2.41 4.74 -11.82
N ILE A 34 -3.49 4.32 -11.17
CA ILE A 34 -4.40 3.30 -11.68
C ILE A 34 -4.97 3.73 -13.04
N ALA A 35 -5.43 4.99 -13.18
CA ALA A 35 -5.94 5.51 -14.42
C ALA A 35 -4.89 5.61 -15.54
N ARG A 36 -3.61 5.87 -15.20
CA ARG A 36 -2.50 5.79 -16.17
C ARG A 36 -2.23 4.35 -16.58
N GLY A 37 -2.20 3.43 -15.60
CA GLY A 37 -2.07 1.99 -15.83
C GLY A 37 -3.16 1.44 -16.73
N GLU A 38 -4.41 1.87 -16.52
CA GLU A 38 -5.55 1.53 -17.39
C GLU A 38 -5.30 1.94 -18.83
N ARG A 39 -4.89 3.17 -19.10
CA ARG A 39 -4.60 3.63 -20.48
C ARG A 39 -3.53 2.78 -21.15
N THR A 40 -2.46 2.45 -20.44
CA THR A 40 -1.41 1.58 -20.94
C THR A 40 -1.93 0.17 -21.19
N PHE A 41 -2.73 -0.36 -20.25
CA PHE A 41 -3.36 -1.68 -20.39
C PHE A 41 -4.28 -1.74 -21.62
N GLN A 42 -5.13 -0.74 -21.82
CA GLN A 42 -6.04 -0.68 -22.97
C GLN A 42 -5.30 -0.69 -24.30
N SER A 43 -4.15 -0.03 -24.39
CA SER A 43 -3.37 0.05 -25.63
C SER A 43 -2.46 -1.16 -25.89
N GLN A 44 -1.95 -1.83 -24.84
CA GLN A 44 -0.91 -2.86 -24.98
C GLN A 44 -1.40 -4.27 -24.60
N CYS A 45 -2.38 -4.40 -23.70
CA CYS A 45 -2.74 -5.66 -23.07
C CYS A 45 -4.16 -6.14 -23.42
N ALA A 46 -5.08 -5.20 -23.67
CA ALA A 46 -6.51 -5.47 -23.82
C ALA A 46 -6.84 -6.38 -25.01
N SER A 47 -6.04 -6.36 -26.08
CA SER A 47 -6.22 -7.25 -27.24
C SER A 47 -6.21 -8.74 -26.88
N CYS A 48 -5.43 -9.11 -25.87
CA CYS A 48 -5.30 -10.49 -25.39
C CYS A 48 -6.11 -10.74 -24.12
N HIS A 49 -6.11 -9.79 -23.17
CA HIS A 49 -6.71 -9.96 -21.84
C HIS A 49 -8.15 -9.43 -21.71
N GLY A 50 -8.71 -8.86 -22.78
CA GLY A 50 -10.00 -8.18 -22.75
C GLY A 50 -9.89 -6.77 -22.12
N ARG A 51 -10.80 -5.88 -22.51
CA ARG A 51 -10.82 -4.47 -22.04
C ARG A 51 -11.02 -4.33 -20.55
N ASP A 52 -11.79 -5.24 -19.98
CA ASP A 52 -12.11 -5.32 -18.55
C ASP A 52 -11.20 -6.29 -17.78
N GLY A 53 -10.17 -6.82 -18.45
CA GLY A 53 -9.23 -7.77 -17.86
C GLY A 53 -9.81 -9.16 -17.56
N ARG A 54 -11.03 -9.47 -18.02
CA ARG A 54 -11.72 -10.74 -17.76
C ARG A 54 -11.32 -11.88 -18.67
N GLY A 55 -10.23 -11.72 -19.39
CA GLY A 55 -9.79 -12.66 -20.40
C GLY A 55 -10.27 -12.28 -21.79
N GLY A 56 -9.57 -12.78 -22.80
CA GLY A 56 -9.84 -12.55 -24.20
C GLY A 56 -9.37 -13.72 -25.03
N ASN A 57 -9.08 -13.47 -26.30
CA ASN A 57 -8.75 -14.52 -27.26
C ASN A 57 -7.49 -15.34 -26.91
N ALA A 58 -6.55 -14.78 -26.13
CA ALA A 58 -5.27 -15.41 -25.85
C ALA A 58 -4.76 -15.22 -24.42
N GLY A 59 -5.33 -14.28 -23.66
CA GLY A 59 -4.91 -13.96 -22.28
C GLY A 59 -5.89 -14.47 -21.22
N PRO A 60 -5.41 -14.88 -20.02
CA PRO A 60 -6.27 -15.30 -18.94
C PRO A 60 -7.05 -14.11 -18.32
N ASP A 61 -8.09 -14.45 -17.53
CA ASP A 61 -8.82 -13.52 -16.69
C ASP A 61 -7.91 -13.00 -15.56
N LEU A 62 -7.59 -11.71 -15.60
CA LEU A 62 -6.79 -11.01 -14.60
C LEU A 62 -7.64 -10.41 -13.47
N SER A 63 -8.97 -10.28 -13.68
CA SER A 63 -9.88 -9.69 -12.71
C SER A 63 -10.14 -10.55 -11.48
N THR A 64 -9.74 -11.82 -11.50
CA THR A 64 -9.88 -12.73 -10.37
C THR A 64 -8.87 -12.46 -9.24
N GLY A 65 -7.72 -11.87 -9.57
CA GLY A 65 -6.58 -11.74 -8.67
C GLY A 65 -5.82 -13.05 -8.41
N ASN A 66 -6.25 -14.16 -9.02
CA ASN A 66 -5.60 -15.47 -8.93
C ASN A 66 -4.60 -15.65 -10.08
N PHE A 67 -3.40 -15.17 -9.89
CA PHE A 67 -2.34 -15.26 -10.90
C PHE A 67 -1.56 -16.57 -10.72
N LYS A 68 -1.59 -17.44 -11.73
CA LYS A 68 -0.99 -18.79 -11.65
C LYS A 68 0.53 -18.79 -11.42
N ARG A 69 1.24 -17.71 -11.77
CA ARG A 69 2.70 -17.66 -11.77
C ARG A 69 3.31 -16.80 -10.69
N THR A 70 2.52 -15.92 -10.06
CA THR A 70 2.97 -15.04 -8.98
C THR A 70 1.80 -14.52 -8.18
N SER A 71 2.03 -14.23 -6.91
CA SER A 71 1.10 -13.49 -6.05
C SER A 71 1.57 -12.08 -5.73
N SER A 72 2.84 -11.75 -6.01
CA SER A 72 3.44 -10.47 -5.68
C SER A 72 3.34 -9.44 -6.81
N ASP A 73 3.40 -8.16 -6.47
CA ASP A 73 3.43 -7.05 -7.42
C ASP A 73 4.71 -7.07 -8.26
N GLU A 74 5.83 -7.39 -7.61
CA GLU A 74 7.10 -7.54 -8.32
C GLU A 74 7.05 -8.67 -9.35
N GLY A 75 6.44 -9.79 -8.99
CA GLY A 75 6.25 -10.89 -9.93
C GLY A 75 5.40 -10.50 -11.14
N LEU A 76 4.33 -9.72 -10.94
CA LEU A 76 3.53 -9.16 -12.03
C LEU A 76 4.36 -8.20 -12.89
N PHE A 77 5.13 -7.32 -12.26
CA PHE A 77 6.05 -6.42 -12.96
C PHE A 77 7.05 -7.19 -13.83
N GLN A 78 7.65 -8.25 -13.31
CA GLN A 78 8.60 -9.07 -14.07
C GLN A 78 7.91 -9.79 -15.25
N ILE A 79 6.69 -10.32 -15.04
CA ILE A 79 5.91 -10.96 -16.10
C ILE A 79 5.60 -9.97 -17.23
N ILE A 80 5.21 -8.74 -16.91
CA ILE A 80 4.96 -7.71 -17.90
C ILE A 80 6.22 -7.42 -18.72
N ASN A 81 7.34 -7.18 -18.05
CA ASN A 81 8.57 -6.76 -18.73
C ASN A 81 9.27 -7.87 -19.49
N LYS A 82 9.20 -9.12 -19.02
CA LYS A 82 9.93 -10.27 -19.60
C LYS A 82 9.05 -11.19 -20.43
N GLY A 83 7.73 -11.02 -20.36
CA GLY A 83 6.78 -11.96 -20.93
C GLY A 83 6.76 -13.29 -20.17
N VAL A 84 6.13 -14.29 -20.77
CA VAL A 84 6.03 -15.64 -20.21
C VAL A 84 6.59 -16.64 -21.20
N PRO A 85 7.81 -17.17 -20.99
CA PRO A 85 8.43 -18.14 -21.87
C PRO A 85 7.52 -19.35 -22.15
N GLY A 86 7.46 -19.78 -23.42
CA GLY A 86 6.63 -20.90 -23.84
C GLY A 86 5.14 -20.60 -23.97
N THR A 87 4.74 -19.32 -23.94
CA THR A 87 3.35 -18.86 -24.14
C THR A 87 3.29 -17.75 -25.19
N VAL A 88 2.05 -17.34 -25.52
CA VAL A 88 1.80 -16.23 -26.45
C VAL A 88 1.96 -14.84 -25.79
N MET A 89 2.23 -14.76 -24.50
CA MET A 89 2.46 -13.48 -23.82
C MET A 89 3.89 -12.97 -24.08
N PRO A 90 4.05 -11.94 -24.92
CA PRO A 90 5.38 -11.40 -25.21
C PRO A 90 5.90 -10.54 -24.07
N ALA A 91 7.16 -10.17 -24.14
CA ALA A 91 7.72 -9.13 -23.29
C ALA A 91 7.22 -7.75 -23.72
N PHE A 92 6.83 -6.95 -22.73
CA PHE A 92 6.55 -5.51 -22.89
C PHE A 92 7.55 -4.74 -22.04
N PRO A 93 8.73 -4.38 -22.56
CA PRO A 93 9.77 -3.69 -21.80
C PRO A 93 9.39 -2.23 -21.56
N LEU A 94 8.40 -2.02 -20.72
CA LEU A 94 7.95 -0.70 -20.29
C LEU A 94 8.99 -0.06 -19.35
N ASN A 95 9.06 1.28 -19.38
CA ASN A 95 9.76 2.00 -18.33
C ASN A 95 9.17 1.62 -16.95
N PRO A 96 9.96 1.63 -15.87
CA PRO A 96 9.51 1.16 -14.55
C PRO A 96 8.20 1.80 -14.07
N GLY A 97 8.05 3.12 -14.19
CA GLY A 97 6.82 3.82 -13.77
C GLY A 97 5.55 3.30 -14.45
N PRO A 98 5.44 3.35 -15.79
CA PRO A 98 4.32 2.77 -16.53
C PRO A 98 4.07 1.29 -16.23
N ALA A 99 5.11 0.47 -16.07
CA ALA A 99 4.95 -0.95 -15.74
C ALA A 99 4.29 -1.13 -14.35
N TRP A 100 4.75 -0.40 -13.33
CA TRP A 100 4.15 -0.41 -12.01
C TRP A 100 2.71 0.12 -11.99
N GLN A 101 2.40 1.11 -12.82
CA GLN A 101 1.03 1.62 -12.97
C GLN A 101 0.11 0.57 -13.60
N VAL A 102 0.59 -0.22 -14.56
CA VAL A 102 -0.17 -1.37 -15.10
C VAL A 102 -0.41 -2.44 -14.01
N VAL A 103 0.58 -2.72 -13.16
CA VAL A 103 0.40 -3.62 -12.01
C VAL A 103 -0.69 -3.09 -11.08
N ALA A 104 -0.68 -1.78 -10.76
CA ALA A 104 -1.72 -1.15 -9.94
C ALA A 104 -3.12 -1.31 -10.55
N TYR A 105 -3.26 -1.09 -11.86
CA TYR A 105 -4.52 -1.29 -12.57
C TYR A 105 -4.99 -2.76 -12.52
N ILE A 106 -4.12 -3.73 -12.80
CA ILE A 106 -4.46 -5.16 -12.72
C ILE A 106 -4.94 -5.53 -11.30
N ARG A 107 -4.29 -5.00 -10.26
CA ARG A 107 -4.74 -5.20 -8.87
C ARG A 107 -6.12 -4.59 -8.62
N SER A 108 -6.38 -3.40 -9.16
CA SER A 108 -7.68 -2.74 -9.00
C SER A 108 -8.84 -3.55 -9.62
N LEU A 109 -8.62 -4.23 -10.74
CA LEU A 109 -9.62 -5.12 -11.36
C LEU A 109 -10.08 -6.21 -10.38
N SER A 110 -9.15 -6.85 -9.70
CA SER A 110 -9.46 -7.94 -8.76
C SER A 110 -10.08 -7.44 -7.46
N ILE A 111 -9.67 -6.25 -6.99
CA ILE A 111 -10.25 -5.62 -5.79
C ILE A 111 -11.69 -5.18 -6.09
N GLY A 112 -11.91 -4.50 -7.20
CA GLY A 112 -13.25 -4.07 -7.62
C GLY A 112 -14.22 -5.25 -7.72
N ARG A 113 -13.79 -6.39 -8.25
CA ARG A 113 -14.63 -7.61 -8.32
C ARG A 113 -14.94 -8.20 -6.95
N ARG A 114 -13.98 -8.22 -6.03
CA ARG A 114 -14.19 -8.72 -4.66
C ARG A 114 -15.10 -7.83 -3.82
N ASN A 115 -15.17 -6.55 -4.17
CA ASN A 115 -16.01 -5.57 -3.50
C ASN A 115 -17.44 -5.54 -4.08
N GLN A 116 -17.74 -6.26 -5.16
CA GLN A 116 -19.09 -6.41 -5.68
C GLN A 116 -19.90 -7.32 -4.74
N GLY A 117 -20.98 -6.79 -4.14
CA GLY A 117 -21.88 -7.58 -3.28
C GLY A 117 -21.93 -7.15 -1.81
N GLY A 118 -21.42 -5.98 -1.45
CA GLY A 118 -21.60 -5.40 -0.12
C GLY A 118 -23.09 -5.20 0.21
N SER A 119 -23.51 -5.52 1.45
CA SER A 119 -24.91 -5.45 1.90
C SER A 119 -25.37 -4.05 2.31
N GLY A 120 -24.45 -3.07 2.38
CA GLY A 120 -24.72 -1.71 2.83
C GLY A 120 -25.36 -0.81 1.76
N ASN A 121 -25.93 0.32 2.22
CA ASN A 121 -26.49 1.36 1.37
C ASN A 121 -25.55 2.58 1.31
N ALA A 122 -24.98 2.85 0.15
CA ALA A 122 -23.99 3.93 -0.01
C ALA A 122 -24.52 5.33 0.36
N ARG A 123 -25.81 5.63 0.11
CA ARG A 123 -26.42 6.92 0.48
C ARG A 123 -26.53 7.08 2.00
N ARG A 124 -26.91 6.02 2.74
CA ARG A 124 -26.88 6.04 4.20
C ARG A 124 -25.44 6.15 4.73
N GLY A 125 -24.51 5.44 4.06
CA GLY A 125 -23.09 5.51 4.39
C GLY A 125 -22.48 6.90 4.23
N GLU A 126 -22.92 7.68 3.23
CA GLU A 126 -22.55 9.09 3.08
C GLU A 126 -23.02 9.92 4.30
N THR A 127 -24.24 9.68 4.76
CA THR A 127 -24.76 10.33 5.96
C THR A 127 -23.91 10.00 7.20
N VAL A 128 -23.51 8.74 7.36
CA VAL A 128 -22.60 8.29 8.42
C VAL A 128 -21.23 8.96 8.28
N PHE A 129 -20.66 9.01 7.09
CA PHE A 129 -19.37 9.64 6.81
C PHE A 129 -19.33 11.11 7.23
N VAL A 130 -20.39 11.87 6.90
CA VAL A 130 -20.55 13.27 7.28
C VAL A 130 -20.74 13.39 8.80
N ALA A 131 -21.63 12.59 9.40
CA ALA A 131 -21.92 12.64 10.84
C ALA A 131 -20.68 12.33 11.70
N GLN A 132 -19.82 11.40 11.25
CA GLN A 132 -18.57 11.06 11.93
C GLN A 132 -17.42 12.01 11.59
N LYS A 133 -17.66 13.05 10.77
CA LYS A 133 -16.67 14.09 10.39
C LYS A 133 -15.42 13.52 9.70
N CYS A 134 -15.53 12.43 8.97
CA CYS A 134 -14.40 11.77 8.33
C CYS A 134 -13.68 12.69 7.33
N ALA A 135 -14.43 13.53 6.58
CA ALA A 135 -13.90 14.51 5.65
C ALA A 135 -12.91 15.49 6.31
N GLY A 136 -13.12 15.84 7.57
CA GLY A 136 -12.27 16.80 8.27
C GLY A 136 -10.78 16.44 8.29
N CYS A 137 -10.47 15.14 8.23
CA CYS A 137 -9.10 14.66 8.09
C CYS A 137 -8.81 14.18 6.66
N HIS A 138 -9.71 13.42 6.06
CA HIS A 138 -9.47 12.74 4.78
C HIS A 138 -9.50 13.65 3.55
N GLU A 139 -9.90 14.91 3.69
CA GLU A 139 -9.79 15.93 2.63
C GLU A 139 -8.60 16.88 2.83
N SER A 140 -7.80 16.72 3.89
CA SER A 140 -6.73 17.67 4.20
C SER A 140 -5.40 17.05 4.65
N SER A 141 -5.41 16.12 5.62
CA SER A 141 -4.22 15.68 6.34
C SER A 141 -4.07 14.17 6.47
N ALA A 142 -5.03 13.41 5.99
CA ALA A 142 -5.05 11.95 5.99
C ALA A 142 -5.09 11.41 4.54
N PRO A 143 -4.98 10.08 4.33
CA PRO A 143 -5.08 9.50 3.00
C PRO A 143 -6.35 9.90 2.27
N ASP A 144 -6.23 10.24 0.99
CA ASP A 144 -7.37 10.43 0.10
C ASP A 144 -8.16 9.11 -0.02
N LEU A 145 -9.47 9.20 0.15
CA LEU A 145 -10.40 8.07 0.07
C LEU A 145 -11.05 7.89 -1.29
N ASP A 146 -10.86 8.81 -2.24
CA ASP A 146 -11.40 8.65 -3.58
C ASP A 146 -10.78 7.42 -4.25
N GLY A 147 -11.62 6.57 -4.83
CA GLY A 147 -11.21 5.30 -5.41
C GLY A 147 -10.65 4.26 -4.40
N ILE A 148 -10.87 4.43 -3.09
CA ILE A 148 -10.37 3.47 -2.09
C ILE A 148 -10.87 2.05 -2.35
N GLY A 149 -12.11 1.90 -2.86
CA GLY A 149 -12.70 0.61 -3.22
C GLY A 149 -12.02 -0.10 -4.39
N THR A 150 -11.16 0.57 -5.16
CA THR A 150 -10.34 -0.05 -6.20
C THR A 150 -8.94 -0.41 -5.70
N ARG A 151 -8.53 0.13 -4.55
CA ARG A 151 -7.20 -0.06 -3.96
C ARG A 151 -7.19 -1.02 -2.77
N ARG A 152 -8.33 -1.15 -2.08
CA ARG A 152 -8.47 -1.99 -0.88
C ARG A 152 -9.75 -2.82 -0.93
N THR A 153 -9.70 -3.99 -0.32
CA THR A 153 -10.88 -4.84 -0.13
C THR A 153 -11.79 -4.29 0.97
N VAL A 154 -13.07 -4.68 0.95
CA VAL A 154 -14.04 -4.37 2.02
C VAL A 154 -13.48 -4.75 3.39
N ALA A 155 -12.83 -5.91 3.50
CA ALA A 155 -12.28 -6.39 4.77
C ALA A 155 -11.14 -5.48 5.29
N GLU A 156 -10.24 -5.04 4.41
CA GLU A 156 -9.14 -4.11 4.78
C GLU A 156 -9.67 -2.74 5.16
N ILE A 157 -10.68 -2.22 4.44
CA ILE A 157 -11.31 -0.94 4.78
C ILE A 157 -12.02 -1.06 6.13
N ARG A 158 -12.77 -2.15 6.34
CA ARG A 158 -13.43 -2.44 7.62
C ARG A 158 -12.43 -2.43 8.78
N GLU A 159 -11.35 -3.20 8.66
CA GLU A 159 -10.32 -3.28 9.69
C GLU A 159 -9.74 -1.90 9.99
N SER A 160 -9.46 -1.11 8.96
CA SER A 160 -8.92 0.25 9.13
C SER A 160 -9.86 1.20 9.88
N ILE A 161 -11.18 1.08 9.74
CA ILE A 161 -12.14 1.95 10.44
C ILE A 161 -12.53 1.42 11.83
N VAL A 162 -12.51 0.10 12.01
CA VAL A 162 -12.87 -0.55 13.29
C VAL A 162 -11.67 -0.63 14.22
N ASN A 163 -10.50 -0.96 13.68
CA ASN A 163 -9.26 -1.15 14.44
C ASN A 163 -8.09 -0.39 13.76
N PRO A 164 -8.11 0.95 13.75
CA PRO A 164 -7.12 1.76 13.03
C PRO A 164 -5.69 1.66 13.58
N GLN A 165 -5.50 0.97 14.71
CA GLN A 165 -4.18 0.72 15.30
C GLN A 165 -3.57 -0.60 14.84
N ALA A 166 -4.33 -1.49 14.20
CA ALA A 166 -3.85 -2.83 13.82
C ALA A 166 -2.72 -2.78 12.79
N ASP A 167 -2.82 -1.88 11.83
CA ASP A 167 -1.81 -1.67 10.79
C ASP A 167 -1.75 -0.20 10.40
N VAL A 168 -0.70 0.48 10.85
CA VAL A 168 -0.43 1.89 10.48
C VAL A 168 0.72 1.90 9.48
N PRO A 169 0.45 2.11 8.18
CA PRO A 169 1.49 2.15 7.15
C PRO A 169 2.57 3.19 7.46
N SER A 170 3.83 2.87 7.19
CA SER A 170 4.99 3.66 7.61
C SER A 170 5.00 5.10 7.07
N GLN A 171 4.35 5.35 5.93
CA GLN A 171 4.20 6.71 5.38
C GLN A 171 3.29 7.61 6.24
N TRP A 172 2.55 7.06 7.20
CA TRP A 172 1.69 7.79 8.13
C TRP A 172 2.28 7.87 9.55
N TRP A 173 3.47 7.31 9.76
CA TRP A 173 4.14 7.42 11.05
C TRP A 173 4.52 8.86 11.33
N ARG A 174 4.26 9.25 12.55
CA ARG A 174 4.66 10.54 13.09
C ARG A 174 5.92 10.38 13.94
N PHE A 175 6.50 11.49 14.34
CA PHE A 175 7.58 11.48 15.32
C PHE A 175 7.40 12.59 16.34
N LYS A 176 8.02 12.39 17.48
CA LYS A 176 8.24 13.40 18.53
C LYS A 176 9.75 13.49 18.73
N ALA A 177 10.26 14.70 18.82
CA ALA A 177 11.68 14.96 19.04
C ALA A 177 11.85 16.16 19.95
N LYS A 178 13.01 16.24 20.60
CA LYS A 178 13.43 17.42 21.36
C LYS A 178 14.80 17.85 20.85
N THR A 179 14.94 19.11 20.53
CA THR A 179 16.23 19.68 20.13
C THR A 179 17.16 19.84 21.33
N LYS A 180 18.46 19.99 21.11
CA LYS A 180 19.45 20.20 22.18
C LYS A 180 19.21 21.49 22.98
N ASP A 181 18.60 22.50 22.35
CA ASP A 181 18.15 23.74 23.01
C ASP A 181 16.78 23.62 23.73
N GLY A 182 16.20 22.39 23.76
CA GLY A 182 15.01 22.05 24.54
C GLY A 182 13.70 22.21 23.81
N ARG A 183 13.65 22.65 22.54
CA ARG A 183 12.39 22.86 21.81
C ARG A 183 11.77 21.53 21.39
N PRO A 184 10.45 21.32 21.63
CA PRO A 184 9.75 20.16 21.11
C PRO A 184 9.47 20.33 19.62
N ILE A 185 9.64 19.24 18.86
CA ILE A 185 9.31 19.14 17.43
C ILE A 185 8.50 17.88 17.22
N SER A 186 7.46 17.96 16.40
CA SER A 186 6.70 16.79 15.97
C SER A 186 6.18 16.99 14.54
N GLY A 187 5.89 15.91 13.85
CA GLY A 187 5.36 15.98 12.50
C GLY A 187 5.11 14.62 11.88
N LEU A 188 4.58 14.63 10.67
CA LEU A 188 4.49 13.44 9.83
C LEU A 188 5.87 13.17 9.22
N ARG A 189 6.44 12.01 9.51
CA ARG A 189 7.71 11.58 8.92
C ARG A 189 7.52 11.25 7.44
N LEU A 190 8.26 11.90 6.58
CA LEU A 190 8.24 11.63 5.13
C LEU A 190 9.39 10.72 4.72
N ASN A 191 10.61 11.09 5.15
CA ASN A 191 11.81 10.32 4.89
C ASN A 191 12.82 10.54 6.01
N GLU A 192 13.77 9.62 6.15
CA GLU A 192 14.90 9.77 7.09
C GLU A 192 16.13 9.02 6.58
N ASP A 193 17.29 9.55 6.92
CA ASP A 193 18.59 8.92 6.75
C ASP A 193 19.40 9.01 8.05
N THR A 194 20.67 8.63 7.98
CA THR A 194 21.59 8.67 9.13
C THR A 194 21.78 10.09 9.69
N TYR A 195 21.61 11.12 8.87
CA TYR A 195 21.96 12.50 9.19
C TYR A 195 20.75 13.41 9.36
N SER A 196 19.64 13.13 8.68
CA SER A 196 18.49 14.03 8.60
C SER A 196 17.14 13.32 8.63
N ILE A 197 16.11 14.10 8.95
CA ILE A 197 14.71 13.69 8.92
C ILE A 197 13.95 14.75 8.12
N GLN A 198 13.28 14.33 7.04
CA GLN A 198 12.33 15.16 6.32
C GLN A 198 10.93 14.90 6.83
N TYR A 199 10.19 15.95 7.10
CA TYR A 199 8.87 15.84 7.69
C TYR A 199 7.94 16.98 7.25
N ARG A 200 6.65 16.75 7.44
CA ARG A 200 5.61 17.76 7.31
C ARG A 200 5.19 18.22 8.70
N ASP A 201 5.29 19.52 8.97
CA ASP A 201 4.86 20.10 10.24
C ASP A 201 3.32 20.19 10.34
N ALA A 202 2.81 20.63 11.48
CA ALA A 202 1.37 20.79 11.73
C ALA A 202 0.69 21.80 10.77
N GLY A 203 1.45 22.73 10.21
CA GLY A 203 0.98 23.69 9.21
C GLY A 203 1.03 23.16 7.78
N GLY A 204 1.42 21.88 7.57
CA GLY A 204 1.54 21.28 6.25
C GLY A 204 2.84 21.60 5.52
N ASN A 205 3.77 22.35 6.14
CA ASN A 205 5.02 22.75 5.49
C ASN A 205 6.05 21.63 5.52
N LEU A 206 6.81 21.52 4.43
CA LEU A 206 7.97 20.63 4.36
C LEU A 206 9.12 21.21 5.17
N ARG A 207 9.72 20.37 6.01
CA ARG A 207 10.84 20.71 6.89
C ARG A 207 11.91 19.64 6.80
N SER A 208 13.14 20.05 7.08
CA SER A 208 14.27 19.16 7.30
C SER A 208 14.90 19.46 8.66
N LEU A 209 15.34 18.40 9.35
CA LEU A 209 15.92 18.48 10.69
C LEU A 209 17.16 17.59 10.74
N LEU A 210 18.28 18.14 11.17
CA LEU A 210 19.49 17.35 11.35
C LEU A 210 19.42 16.54 12.65
N ARG A 211 19.72 15.25 12.60
CA ARG A 211 19.77 14.39 13.78
C ARG A 211 20.78 14.86 14.82
N SER A 212 21.87 15.50 14.38
CA SER A 212 22.86 16.09 15.27
C SER A 212 22.34 17.23 16.15
N GLN A 213 21.20 17.84 15.80
CA GLN A 213 20.55 18.90 16.56
C GLN A 213 19.59 18.36 17.62
N LEU A 214 19.32 17.03 17.64
CA LEU A 214 18.35 16.39 18.52
C LEU A 214 18.98 15.92 19.82
N ALA A 215 18.27 16.15 20.93
CA ALA A 215 18.51 15.49 22.22
C ALA A 215 17.73 14.18 22.34
N SER A 216 16.54 14.10 21.71
CA SER A 216 15.74 12.86 21.64
C SER A 216 14.94 12.79 20.34
N PHE A 217 14.67 11.55 19.90
CA PHE A 217 13.80 11.25 18.77
C PHE A 217 13.05 9.95 19.05
N GLU A 218 11.74 9.98 18.84
CA GLU A 218 10.86 8.83 19.02
C GLU A 218 9.88 8.74 17.85
N LEU A 219 9.74 7.57 17.25
CA LEU A 219 8.72 7.29 16.24
C LEU A 219 7.38 6.99 16.93
N ASP A 220 6.37 7.74 16.55
CA ASP A 220 4.98 7.51 16.93
C ASP A 220 4.29 6.74 15.78
N ARG A 221 4.06 5.46 16.00
CA ARG A 221 3.44 4.55 15.05
C ARG A 221 1.93 4.41 15.27
N THR A 222 1.37 5.22 16.18
CA THR A 222 -0.06 5.19 16.46
C THR A 222 -0.85 5.95 15.40
N SER A 223 -2.03 5.41 15.06
CA SER A 223 -2.95 6.08 14.14
C SER A 223 -3.67 7.22 14.85
N PRO A 224 -3.72 8.44 14.28
CA PRO A 224 -4.59 9.50 14.79
C PRO A 224 -6.07 9.25 14.45
N MET A 225 -6.38 8.29 13.56
CA MET A 225 -7.74 7.94 13.19
C MET A 225 -8.48 7.31 14.38
N PRO A 226 -9.63 7.85 14.80
CA PRO A 226 -10.42 7.23 15.86
C PRO A 226 -11.11 5.96 15.35
N SER A 227 -11.23 4.95 16.23
CA SER A 227 -12.07 3.79 15.95
C SER A 227 -13.55 4.19 15.92
N VAL A 228 -14.30 3.59 15.00
CA VAL A 228 -15.77 3.71 14.94
C VAL A 228 -16.49 2.53 15.63
N LYS A 229 -15.74 1.54 16.12
CA LYS A 229 -16.26 0.26 16.65
C LYS A 229 -17.36 0.45 17.68
N ASP A 230 -17.17 1.39 18.61
CA ASP A 230 -18.09 1.63 19.71
C ASP A 230 -19.04 2.81 19.45
N LYS A 231 -18.99 3.38 18.23
CA LYS A 231 -19.79 4.56 17.84
C LYS A 231 -20.86 4.23 16.81
N LEU A 232 -20.66 3.18 16.04
CA LEU A 232 -21.54 2.78 14.95
C LEU A 232 -22.04 1.36 15.16
N SER A 233 -23.30 1.14 14.82
CA SER A 233 -23.90 -0.19 14.71
C SER A 233 -23.26 -0.98 13.53
N ALA A 234 -23.40 -2.28 13.55
CA ALA A 234 -22.94 -3.12 12.45
C ALA A 234 -23.55 -2.71 11.09
N ALA A 235 -24.83 -2.32 11.07
CA ALA A 235 -25.51 -1.86 9.85
C ALA A 235 -24.92 -0.53 9.34
N GLU A 236 -24.63 0.42 10.22
CA GLU A 236 -23.99 1.69 9.83
C GLU A 236 -22.57 1.48 9.31
N ILE A 237 -21.84 0.51 9.87
CA ILE A 237 -20.51 0.14 9.34
C ILE A 237 -20.65 -0.42 7.92
N GLU A 238 -21.63 -1.31 7.65
CA GLU A 238 -21.88 -1.81 6.29
C GLU A 238 -22.25 -0.68 5.32
N ASP A 239 -23.10 0.24 5.74
CA ASP A 239 -23.48 1.40 4.93
C ASP A 239 -22.28 2.30 4.65
N LEU A 240 -21.45 2.58 5.64
CA LEU A 240 -20.21 3.35 5.48
C LEU A 240 -19.23 2.66 4.50
N LEU A 241 -19.07 1.35 4.60
CA LEU A 241 -18.25 0.57 3.68
C LEU A 241 -18.78 0.65 2.24
N ALA A 242 -20.10 0.53 2.04
CA ALA A 242 -20.70 0.68 0.72
C ALA A 242 -20.44 2.06 0.12
N TYR A 243 -20.51 3.13 0.92
CA TYR A 243 -20.17 4.48 0.48
C TYR A 243 -18.69 4.61 0.11
N LEU A 244 -17.78 4.14 0.96
CA LEU A 244 -16.34 4.22 0.72
C LEU A 244 -15.91 3.44 -0.54
N ILE A 245 -16.53 2.29 -0.79
CA ILE A 245 -16.28 1.50 -2.01
C ILE A 245 -16.74 2.23 -3.26
N ALA A 246 -17.90 2.89 -3.20
CA ALA A 246 -18.47 3.62 -4.33
C ALA A 246 -17.83 5.00 -4.56
N ARG A 247 -17.10 5.54 -3.56
CA ARG A 247 -16.51 6.87 -3.61
C ARG A 247 -15.42 6.95 -4.69
N GLY A 248 -15.54 7.91 -5.61
CA GLY A 248 -14.56 8.14 -6.68
C GLY A 248 -14.54 7.08 -7.80
N VAL A 249 -15.44 6.10 -7.78
CA VAL A 249 -15.63 5.18 -8.92
C VAL A 249 -16.53 5.86 -9.93
N ARG A 250 -15.94 6.38 -11.01
CA ARG A 250 -16.65 6.97 -12.17
C ARG A 250 -16.58 6.05 -13.37
#